data_bf379815ffb9b8f21551325502e2cbc3
#
_entry.id   bf379815ffb9b8f21551325502e2cbc3
#
_cell.length_a   1.000
_cell.length_b   1.000
_cell.length_c   1.000
_cell.angle_alpha   90.00
_cell.angle_beta   90.00
_cell.angle_gamma   90.00
#
_symmetry.space_group_name_H-M   'P 1'
#
loop_
_entity.id
_entity.type
_entity.pdbx_description
1 polymer ?
#
loop_
_entity_poly.entity_id
_entity_poly.type
_entity_poly.pdbx_seq_one_letter_code
_entity_poly.pdbx_strand_id
1 'polypeptide(L)'
;MKHELIKLKDIPPSGSKIVPFFGRELHVYLNGGKPKAVANVCLHFGGPLECKDGKFVCAWHNASFDMSTGERLEGPAPKGSKLMAISTRVEDDALYYVWGE
;
A
#
# COMPACT_ATOMS: atom_id res chain seq x y z
N MET A 1 16.49 1.34 12.26
CA MET A 1 16.02 -0.04 12.41
C MET A 1 15.26 -0.47 11.15
N LYS A 2 15.23 -1.75 10.86
CA LYS A 2 14.56 -2.24 9.64
C LYS A 2 13.94 -3.62 9.84
N HIS A 3 12.90 -3.88 9.06
CA HIS A 3 12.17 -5.15 9.08
C HIS A 3 11.89 -5.55 7.63
N GLU A 4 12.34 -6.73 7.22
CA GLU A 4 12.12 -7.19 5.85
C GLU A 4 10.63 -7.47 5.60
N LEU A 5 10.09 -6.90 4.53
CA LEU A 5 8.70 -7.09 4.14
C LEU A 5 8.56 -8.19 3.08
N ILE A 6 9.36 -8.11 2.01
CA ILE A 6 9.20 -8.98 0.85
C ILE A 6 10.48 -8.92 0.00
N LYS A 7 10.77 -9.99 -0.71
CA LYS A 7 11.84 -9.96 -1.72
C LYS A 7 11.33 -9.24 -2.96
N LEU A 8 12.19 -8.46 -3.62
CA LEU A 8 11.78 -7.69 -4.80
C LEU A 8 11.21 -8.59 -5.89
N LYS A 9 11.77 -9.77 -6.08
CA LYS A 9 11.31 -10.74 -7.09
C LYS A 9 9.88 -11.21 -6.86
N ASP A 10 9.37 -11.09 -5.64
CA ASP A 10 8.03 -11.54 -5.28
C ASP A 10 6.98 -10.45 -5.39
N ILE A 11 7.39 -9.21 -5.70
CA ILE A 11 6.44 -8.12 -5.93
C ILE A 11 5.86 -8.28 -7.33
N PRO A 12 4.52 -8.36 -7.48
CA PRO A 12 3.93 -8.55 -8.81
C PRO A 12 4.19 -7.35 -9.72
N PRO A 13 4.38 -7.57 -11.03
CA PRO A 13 4.60 -6.47 -11.97
C PRO A 13 3.35 -5.60 -12.17
N SER A 14 2.18 -6.14 -11.87
CA SER A 14 0.93 -5.37 -11.84
C SER A 14 0.12 -5.84 -10.65
N GLY A 15 -0.78 -4.99 -10.15
CA GLY A 15 -1.54 -5.27 -8.95
C GLY A 15 -0.69 -5.12 -7.71
N SER A 16 -1.04 -5.81 -6.65
CA SER A 16 -0.33 -5.73 -5.38
C SER A 16 -0.29 -7.10 -4.71
N LYS A 17 0.62 -7.23 -3.73
CA LYS A 17 0.70 -8.42 -2.90
C LYS A 17 0.50 -8.01 -1.44
N ILE A 18 -0.33 -8.76 -0.72
CA ILE A 18 -0.56 -8.53 0.70
C ILE A 18 0.52 -9.24 1.50
N VAL A 19 1.17 -8.50 2.39
CA VAL A 19 2.20 -9.05 3.28
C VAL A 19 1.85 -8.76 4.74
N PRO A 20 2.21 -9.65 5.67
CA PRO A 20 1.96 -9.42 7.08
C PRO A 20 2.87 -8.32 7.62
N PHE A 21 2.37 -7.56 8.60
CA PHE A 21 3.10 -6.44 9.18
C PHE A 21 2.64 -6.22 10.63
N PHE A 22 3.34 -6.84 11.59
CA PHE A 22 3.06 -6.68 13.03
C PHE A 22 1.58 -6.83 13.39
N GLY A 23 0.96 -7.95 12.95
CA GLY A 23 -0.44 -8.22 13.21
C GLY A 23 -1.41 -7.52 12.28
N ARG A 24 -0.90 -6.77 11.30
CA ARG A 24 -1.69 -6.08 10.27
C ARG A 24 -1.25 -6.56 8.90
N GLU A 25 -1.79 -5.94 7.86
CA GLU A 25 -1.45 -6.26 6.48
C GLU A 25 -1.08 -5.01 5.71
N LEU A 26 -0.16 -5.17 4.77
CA LEU A 26 0.22 -4.12 3.82
C LEU A 26 -0.04 -4.60 2.40
N HIS A 27 -0.37 -3.68 1.50
CA HIS A 27 -0.26 -3.89 0.07
C HIS A 27 1.12 -3.44 -0.37
N VAL A 28 1.87 -4.34 -1.00
CA VAL A 28 3.16 -4.00 -1.61
C VAL A 28 3.00 -4.09 -3.12
N TYR A 29 3.47 -3.08 -3.83
CA TYR A 29 3.27 -2.97 -5.28
C TYR A 29 4.38 -2.14 -5.91
N LEU A 30 4.43 -2.16 -7.24
CA LEU A 30 5.36 -1.33 -8.00
C LEU A 30 4.62 -0.13 -8.57
N ASN A 31 5.19 1.06 -8.41
CA ASN A 31 4.68 2.28 -9.01
C ASN A 31 5.79 2.91 -9.84
N GLY A 32 5.67 2.81 -11.17
CA GLY A 32 6.73 3.27 -12.07
C GLY A 32 8.03 2.51 -11.87
N GLY A 33 7.94 1.23 -11.52
CA GLY A 33 9.10 0.38 -11.25
C GLY A 33 9.66 0.51 -9.83
N LYS A 34 9.10 1.40 -9.00
CA LYS A 34 9.56 1.60 -7.62
C LYS A 34 8.67 0.87 -6.63
N PRO A 35 9.25 0.07 -5.73
CA PRO A 35 8.47 -0.61 -4.69
C PRO A 35 7.84 0.39 -3.72
N LYS A 36 6.57 0.15 -3.39
CA LYS A 36 5.84 0.95 -2.40
C LYS A 36 5.01 0.04 -1.52
N ALA A 37 4.70 0.50 -0.32
CA ALA A 37 3.83 -0.21 0.61
C ALA A 37 2.84 0.75 1.24
N VAL A 38 1.58 0.31 1.34
CA VAL A 38 0.53 1.07 2.03
C VAL A 38 -0.23 0.13 2.94
N ALA A 39 -0.77 0.65 4.04
CA ALA A 39 -1.58 -0.14 4.95
C ALA A 39 -2.84 -0.64 4.23
N ASN A 40 -3.20 -1.91 4.47
CA ASN A 40 -4.41 -2.50 3.88
C ASN A 40 -5.64 -2.09 4.70
N VAL A 41 -5.90 -0.78 4.71
CA VAL A 41 -7.02 -0.23 5.46
C VAL A 41 -7.48 1.08 4.84
N CYS A 42 -8.80 1.22 4.70
CA CYS A 42 -9.40 2.51 4.36
C CYS A 42 -9.47 3.34 5.64
N LEU A 43 -8.74 4.44 5.69
CA LEU A 43 -8.63 5.25 6.92
C LEU A 43 -9.96 5.76 7.44
N HIS A 44 -10.96 5.91 6.58
CA HIS A 44 -12.27 6.43 6.98
C HIS A 44 -13.11 5.37 7.69
N PHE A 45 -13.18 4.16 7.15
CA PHE A 45 -14.04 3.09 7.69
C PHE A 45 -13.29 1.84 8.11
N GLY A 46 -11.99 1.78 7.90
CA GLY A 46 -11.21 0.62 8.27
C GLY A 46 -11.36 -0.61 7.38
N GLY A 47 -12.07 -0.49 6.26
CA GLY A 47 -12.29 -1.60 5.35
C GLY A 47 -11.04 -1.98 4.55
N PRO A 48 -10.96 -3.22 4.07
CA PRO A 48 -9.82 -3.66 3.27
C PRO A 48 -9.81 -3.01 1.90
N LEU A 49 -8.62 -2.94 1.30
CA LEU A 49 -8.43 -2.36 -0.03
C LEU A 49 -8.25 -3.47 -1.05
N GLU A 50 -8.74 -3.24 -2.28
CA GLU A 50 -8.51 -4.10 -3.43
C GLU A 50 -7.83 -3.28 -4.51
N CYS A 51 -6.90 -3.91 -5.24
CA CYS A 51 -6.25 -3.26 -6.37
C CYS A 51 -7.05 -3.53 -7.63
N LYS A 52 -7.61 -2.48 -8.24
CA LYS A 52 -8.42 -2.57 -9.47
C LYS A 52 -8.06 -1.44 -10.43
N ASP A 53 -7.79 -1.78 -11.69
CA ASP A 53 -7.56 -0.80 -12.76
C ASP A 53 -6.56 0.30 -12.37
N GLY A 54 -5.48 -0.07 -11.71
CA GLY A 54 -4.43 0.86 -11.34
C GLY A 54 -4.75 1.75 -10.16
N LYS A 55 -5.76 1.41 -9.37
CA LYS A 55 -6.10 2.15 -8.14
C LYS A 55 -6.47 1.18 -7.03
N PHE A 56 -6.43 1.68 -5.79
CA PHE A 56 -6.93 0.93 -4.65
C PHE A 56 -8.38 1.33 -4.39
N VAL A 57 -9.23 0.33 -4.19
CA VAL A 57 -10.66 0.53 -3.93
C VAL A 57 -11.02 -0.11 -2.61
N CYS A 58 -11.70 0.64 -1.74
CA CYS A 58 -12.20 0.10 -0.49
C CYS A 58 -13.36 -0.86 -0.79
N ALA A 59 -13.23 -2.12 -0.33
CA ALA A 59 -14.23 -3.16 -0.63
C ALA A 59 -15.59 -2.88 0.01
N TRP A 60 -15.64 -2.08 1.09
CA TRP A 60 -16.89 -1.85 1.82
C TRP A 60 -17.78 -0.74 1.24
N HIS A 61 -17.19 0.26 0.59
CA HIS A 61 -17.98 1.40 0.07
C HIS A 61 -17.42 2.04 -1.19
N ASN A 62 -16.53 1.34 -1.87
CA ASN A 62 -15.99 1.74 -3.19
C ASN A 62 -15.26 3.09 -3.25
N ALA A 63 -14.77 3.60 -2.13
CA ALA A 63 -13.87 4.75 -2.17
C ALA A 63 -12.61 4.32 -2.92
N SER A 64 -12.12 5.14 -3.85
CA SER A 64 -10.93 4.80 -4.64
C SER A 64 -9.79 5.76 -4.37
N PHE A 65 -8.57 5.25 -4.47
CA PHE A 65 -7.35 5.97 -4.14
C PHE A 65 -6.30 5.75 -5.21
N ASP A 66 -5.53 6.80 -5.51
CA ASP A 66 -4.46 6.77 -6.49
C ASP A 66 -3.28 5.93 -5.96
N MET A 67 -2.76 5.00 -6.78
CA MET A 67 -1.64 4.15 -6.38
C MET A 67 -0.32 4.91 -6.32
N SER A 68 -0.20 6.05 -7.02
CA SER A 68 1.03 6.85 -7.01
C SER A 68 1.12 7.74 -5.77
N THR A 69 0.03 8.40 -5.41
CA THR A 69 0.01 9.42 -4.34
C THR A 69 -0.70 8.97 -3.09
N GLY A 70 -1.58 7.96 -3.18
CA GLY A 70 -2.44 7.53 -2.09
C GLY A 70 -3.65 8.43 -1.88
N GLU A 71 -3.83 9.47 -2.68
CA GLU A 71 -4.93 10.42 -2.52
C GLU A 71 -6.26 9.83 -2.96
N ARG A 72 -7.34 10.27 -2.30
CA ARG A 72 -8.70 9.88 -2.66
C ARG A 72 -9.04 10.39 -4.06
N LEU A 73 -9.55 9.50 -4.90
CA LEU A 73 -10.03 9.84 -6.24
C LEU A 73 -11.55 10.02 -6.24
N GLU A 74 -12.27 9.03 -5.71
CA GLU A 74 -13.73 9.03 -5.69
C GLU A 74 -14.25 8.32 -4.44
N GLY A 75 -15.53 8.51 -4.16
CA GLY A 75 -16.25 7.76 -3.16
C GLY A 75 -16.50 8.53 -1.88
N PRO A 76 -17.08 7.85 -0.86
CA PRO A 76 -17.56 8.49 0.35
C PRO A 76 -16.49 8.93 1.34
N ALA A 77 -15.22 8.58 1.14
CA ALA A 77 -14.15 9.04 2.01
C ALA A 77 -14.02 10.57 1.93
N PRO A 78 -13.65 11.26 3.03
CA PRO A 78 -13.52 12.71 3.00
C PRO A 78 -12.53 13.20 1.95
N LYS A 79 -12.82 14.36 1.36
CA LYS A 79 -11.92 15.00 0.41
C LYS A 79 -10.58 15.28 1.09
N GLY A 80 -9.49 14.94 0.42
CA GLY A 80 -8.15 15.08 1.00
C GLY A 80 -7.68 13.85 1.78
N SER A 81 -8.51 12.79 1.88
CA SER A 81 -8.10 11.55 2.50
C SER A 81 -6.97 10.89 1.70
N LYS A 82 -6.07 10.21 2.40
CA LYS A 82 -4.94 9.49 1.78
C LYS A 82 -4.79 8.13 2.41
N LEU A 83 -4.22 7.20 1.65
CA LEU A 83 -3.79 5.92 2.20
C LEU A 83 -2.57 6.13 3.11
N MET A 84 -2.43 5.27 4.11
CA MET A 84 -1.27 5.32 5.00
C MET A 84 -0.07 4.67 4.30
N ALA A 85 0.88 5.49 3.85
CA ALA A 85 2.12 5.01 3.25
C ALA A 85 3.08 4.58 4.35
N ILE A 86 3.84 3.52 4.07
CA ILE A 86 4.83 2.97 4.99
C ILE A 86 6.23 3.36 4.50
N SER A 87 7.08 3.84 5.39
CA SER A 87 8.46 4.18 5.05
C SER A 87 9.23 2.93 4.70
N THR A 88 9.76 2.86 3.48
CA THR A 88 10.45 1.67 3.01
C THR A 88 11.79 2.02 2.37
N ARG A 89 12.68 1.01 2.33
CA ARG A 89 13.98 1.09 1.67
C ARG A 89 14.28 -0.23 1.00
N VAL A 90 14.93 -0.17 -0.17
CA VAL A 90 15.41 -1.36 -0.86
C VAL A 90 16.84 -1.63 -0.44
N GLU A 91 17.11 -2.84 0.06
CA GLU A 91 18.45 -3.31 0.38
C GLU A 91 18.54 -4.82 0.08
N ASP A 92 19.67 -5.26 -0.46
CA ASP A 92 19.94 -6.70 -0.68
C ASP A 92 18.79 -7.43 -1.39
N ASP A 93 18.25 -6.82 -2.46
CA ASP A 93 17.17 -7.38 -3.27
C ASP A 93 15.86 -7.61 -2.49
N ALA A 94 15.64 -6.87 -1.41
CA ALA A 94 14.42 -6.94 -0.61
C ALA A 94 13.93 -5.54 -0.24
N LEU A 95 12.64 -5.45 0.06
CA LEU A 95 12.02 -4.23 0.55
C LEU A 95 11.91 -4.32 2.07
N TYR A 96 12.38 -3.29 2.75
CA TYR A 96 12.36 -3.22 4.22
C TYR A 96 11.52 -2.05 4.70
N TYR A 97 10.78 -2.27 5.78
CA TYR A 97 10.21 -1.20 6.56
C TYR A 97 11.33 -0.60 7.42
N VAL A 98 11.48 0.72 7.42
CA VAL A 98 12.53 1.41 8.18
C VAL A 98 11.93 2.42 9.14
N TRP A 99 12.52 2.50 10.35
CA TRP A 99 12.06 3.45 11.37
C TRP A 99 13.18 3.80 12.33
N GLY A 100 12.99 4.89 13.07
CA GLY A 100 13.95 5.30 14.08
C GLY A 100 15.26 5.86 13.53
N GLU A 101 15.23 6.40 12.32
CA GLU A 101 16.41 6.96 11.67
C GLU A 101 16.32 8.47 11.56
#